data_8fb8a071f2775a71097d09919abcd64a
#
_entry.id   8fb8a071f2775a71097d09919abcd64a
#
_cell.length_a   1.000
_cell.length_b   1.000
_cell.length_c   1.000
_cell.angle_alpha   90.00
_cell.angle_beta   90.00
_cell.angle_gamma   90.00
#
_symmetry.space_group_name_H-M   'P 1'
#
loop_
_entity.id
_entity.type
_entity.pdbx_description
1 polymer ?
#
loop_
_entity_poly.entity_id
_entity_poly.type
_entity_poly.pdbx_seq_one_letter_code
_entity_poly.pdbx_strand_id
1 'polypeptide(L)'
;MTFLSWSVLYLQKFLNINILQQIITQYTNTSLTEWLAFLFGVIQVVLALKNKPLNFYASILSVSLYIYVFYTVELYAESLLNGYYLIVSIAGIFLWSKKEKEKCLPITHTKQLEWIKASALFIALFILIAFILKTYTKSNVPYADALVTALAWIGTWLMIQRKL
;
A
#
# COMPACT_ATOMS: atom_id res chain seq x y z
N MET A 1 27.71 -13.08 -39.65
CA MET A 1 26.56 -13.13 -38.73
C MET A 1 27.07 -12.62 -37.41
N THR A 2 26.68 -11.41 -37.07
CA THR A 2 27.31 -10.58 -36.02
C THR A 2 26.82 -10.93 -34.63
N PHE A 3 27.70 -10.88 -33.64
CA PHE A 3 27.46 -11.10 -32.20
C PHE A 3 26.25 -10.32 -31.67
N LEU A 4 25.92 -9.18 -32.27
CA LEU A 4 24.73 -8.36 -32.01
C LEU A 4 23.40 -9.05 -32.36
N SER A 5 23.35 -9.94 -33.34
CA SER A 5 22.08 -10.63 -33.69
C SER A 5 21.70 -11.69 -32.66
N TRP A 6 22.66 -12.33 -32.01
CA TRP A 6 22.45 -13.30 -30.96
C TRP A 6 21.99 -12.65 -29.65
N SER A 7 22.57 -11.51 -29.30
CA SER A 7 22.18 -10.78 -28.08
C SER A 7 20.75 -10.19 -28.18
N VAL A 8 20.34 -9.71 -29.35
CA VAL A 8 19.00 -9.23 -29.61
C VAL A 8 17.97 -10.38 -29.59
N LEU A 9 18.31 -11.53 -30.21
CA LEU A 9 17.46 -12.72 -30.16
C LEU A 9 17.32 -13.30 -28.74
N TYR A 10 18.40 -13.28 -27.95
CA TYR A 10 18.37 -13.70 -26.54
C TYR A 10 17.52 -12.75 -25.69
N LEU A 11 17.64 -11.43 -25.89
CA LEU A 11 16.82 -10.43 -25.20
C LEU A 11 15.34 -10.50 -25.61
N GLN A 12 15.04 -10.71 -26.90
CA GLN A 12 13.66 -10.93 -27.35
C GLN A 12 13.06 -12.23 -26.78
N LYS A 13 13.85 -13.30 -26.72
CA LYS A 13 13.40 -14.58 -26.15
C LYS A 13 13.21 -14.51 -24.64
N PHE A 14 14.06 -13.73 -23.93
CA PHE A 14 13.99 -13.58 -22.48
C PHE A 14 12.83 -12.67 -22.03
N LEU A 15 12.56 -11.58 -22.77
CA LEU A 15 11.54 -10.60 -22.43
C LEU A 15 10.11 -10.99 -22.86
N ASN A 16 9.94 -11.70 -23.97
CA ASN A 16 8.61 -11.83 -24.58
C ASN A 16 7.84 -13.11 -24.23
N ILE A 17 8.51 -14.23 -24.01
CA ILE A 17 7.78 -15.49 -23.79
C ILE A 17 7.59 -15.79 -22.31
N ASN A 18 8.61 -15.58 -21.48
CA ASN A 18 8.56 -15.90 -20.07
C ASN A 18 7.69 -14.95 -19.28
N ILE A 19 7.75 -13.64 -19.57
CA ILE A 19 6.98 -12.62 -18.85
C ILE A 19 5.49 -12.74 -19.17
N LEU A 20 5.13 -12.88 -20.45
CA LEU A 20 3.73 -13.04 -20.85
C LEU A 20 3.13 -14.35 -20.31
N GLN A 21 3.87 -15.46 -20.36
CA GLN A 21 3.40 -16.72 -19.78
C GLN A 21 3.27 -16.64 -18.26
N GLN A 22 4.18 -15.96 -17.56
CA GLN A 22 4.05 -15.73 -16.13
C GLN A 22 2.84 -14.85 -15.80
N ILE A 23 2.60 -13.79 -16.56
CA ILE A 23 1.42 -12.93 -16.36
C ILE A 23 0.13 -13.73 -16.59
N ILE A 24 0.05 -14.51 -17.68
CA ILE A 24 -1.13 -15.32 -17.99
C ILE A 24 -1.38 -16.37 -16.91
N THR A 25 -0.32 -17.07 -16.45
CA THR A 25 -0.44 -18.09 -15.39
C THR A 25 -0.82 -17.47 -14.05
N GLN A 26 -0.31 -16.29 -13.70
CA GLN A 26 -0.74 -15.58 -12.51
C GLN A 26 -2.20 -15.16 -12.61
N TYR A 27 -2.62 -14.61 -13.76
CA TYR A 27 -3.99 -14.19 -14.00
C TYR A 27 -4.99 -15.36 -13.88
N THR A 28 -4.66 -16.53 -14.43
CA THR A 28 -5.53 -17.72 -14.38
C THR A 28 -5.59 -18.38 -13.00
N ASN A 29 -4.55 -18.19 -12.18
CA ASN A 29 -4.46 -18.75 -10.82
C ASN A 29 -4.98 -17.79 -9.74
N THR A 30 -5.29 -16.53 -10.11
CA THR A 30 -5.81 -15.54 -9.16
C THR A 30 -7.22 -15.92 -8.70
N SER A 31 -7.41 -16.04 -7.40
CA SER A 31 -8.69 -16.40 -6.80
C SER A 31 -9.73 -15.28 -6.93
N LEU A 32 -11.01 -15.66 -6.88
CA LEU A 32 -12.10 -14.68 -6.87
C LEU A 32 -11.97 -13.69 -5.71
N THR A 33 -11.46 -14.14 -4.57
CA THR A 33 -11.21 -13.32 -3.38
C THR A 33 -10.18 -12.23 -3.64
N GLU A 34 -9.10 -12.55 -4.36
CA GLU A 34 -8.06 -11.57 -4.76
C GLU A 34 -8.62 -10.54 -5.74
N TRP A 35 -9.44 -10.96 -6.72
CA TRP A 35 -10.11 -10.05 -7.64
C TRP A 35 -11.04 -9.07 -6.92
N LEU A 36 -11.81 -9.56 -5.95
CA LEU A 36 -12.68 -8.70 -5.13
C LEU A 36 -11.86 -7.75 -4.26
N ALA A 37 -10.77 -8.23 -3.64
CA ALA A 37 -9.87 -7.40 -2.86
C ALA A 37 -9.27 -6.27 -3.70
N PHE A 38 -8.79 -6.58 -4.90
CA PHE A 38 -8.27 -5.62 -5.87
C PHE A 38 -9.33 -4.59 -6.29
N LEU A 39 -10.53 -5.04 -6.64
CA LEU A 39 -11.63 -4.16 -7.06
C LEU A 39 -11.99 -3.15 -5.97
N PHE A 40 -12.16 -3.60 -4.72
CA PHE A 40 -12.42 -2.71 -3.60
C PHE A 40 -11.24 -1.77 -3.33
N GLY A 41 -10.00 -2.21 -3.54
CA GLY A 41 -8.81 -1.37 -3.45
C GLY A 41 -8.82 -0.24 -4.48
N VAL A 42 -9.18 -0.53 -5.74
CA VAL A 42 -9.33 0.50 -6.80
C VAL A 42 -10.46 1.48 -6.44
N ILE A 43 -11.62 0.98 -5.99
CA ILE A 43 -12.75 1.81 -5.56
C ILE A 43 -12.32 2.74 -4.41
N GLN A 44 -11.59 2.22 -3.43
CA GLN A 44 -11.04 3.01 -2.33
C GLN A 44 -10.19 4.19 -2.84
N VAL A 45 -9.24 3.94 -3.75
CA VAL A 45 -8.36 4.99 -4.29
C VAL A 45 -9.18 6.07 -5.03
N VAL A 46 -10.14 5.66 -5.89
CA VAL A 46 -11.01 6.60 -6.61
C VAL A 46 -11.86 7.44 -5.66
N LEU A 47 -12.38 6.84 -4.57
CA LEU A 47 -13.15 7.57 -3.57
C LEU A 47 -12.26 8.50 -2.73
N ALA A 48 -11.02 8.10 -2.44
CA ALA A 48 -10.04 8.94 -1.75
C ALA A 48 -9.67 10.18 -2.58
N LEU A 49 -9.44 10.02 -3.89
CA LEU A 49 -9.20 11.14 -4.81
C LEU A 49 -10.38 12.15 -4.84
N LYS A 50 -11.61 11.66 -4.64
CA LYS A 50 -12.82 12.50 -4.57
C LYS A 50 -13.09 13.02 -3.14
N ASN A 51 -12.19 12.83 -2.20
CA ASN A 51 -12.34 13.21 -0.78
C ASN A 51 -13.63 12.70 -0.13
N LYS A 52 -14.13 11.52 -0.56
CA LYS A 52 -15.35 10.94 0.00
C LYS A 52 -15.04 10.01 1.16
N PRO A 53 -15.73 10.14 2.32
CA PRO A 53 -15.49 9.26 3.49
C PRO A 53 -15.80 7.78 3.21
N LEU A 54 -16.57 7.49 2.15
CA LEU A 54 -16.83 6.13 1.66
C LEU A 54 -15.55 5.34 1.30
N ASN A 55 -14.41 6.04 1.07
CA ASN A 55 -13.13 5.38 0.82
C ASN A 55 -12.72 4.45 1.97
N PHE A 56 -13.02 4.81 3.22
CA PHE A 56 -12.68 3.99 4.38
C PHE A 56 -13.50 2.69 4.44
N TYR A 57 -14.76 2.72 4.01
CA TYR A 57 -15.59 1.51 3.92
C TYR A 57 -15.07 0.56 2.83
N ALA A 58 -14.73 1.09 1.65
CA ALA A 58 -14.11 0.32 0.59
C ALA A 58 -12.75 -0.25 1.02
N SER A 59 -11.97 0.53 1.80
CA SER A 59 -10.71 0.09 2.39
C SER A 59 -10.90 -1.09 3.33
N ILE A 60 -11.86 -1.03 4.25
CA ILE A 60 -12.14 -2.13 5.19
C ILE A 60 -12.45 -3.42 4.44
N LEU A 61 -13.28 -3.37 3.39
CA LEU A 61 -13.61 -4.54 2.58
C LEU A 61 -12.36 -5.10 1.87
N SER A 62 -11.60 -4.25 1.18
CA SER A 62 -10.39 -4.65 0.47
C SER A 62 -9.37 -5.28 1.42
N VAL A 63 -9.05 -4.59 2.51
CA VAL A 63 -8.01 -5.01 3.46
C VAL A 63 -8.40 -6.29 4.20
N SER A 64 -9.69 -6.47 4.56
CA SER A 64 -10.16 -7.71 5.17
C SER A 64 -9.99 -8.92 4.26
N LEU A 65 -10.26 -8.74 2.96
CA LEU A 65 -10.04 -9.79 1.96
C LEU A 65 -8.55 -10.09 1.79
N TYR A 66 -7.68 -9.07 1.76
CA TYR A 66 -6.23 -9.26 1.69
C TYR A 66 -5.65 -9.94 2.94
N ILE A 67 -6.16 -9.64 4.14
CA ILE A 67 -5.76 -10.35 5.37
C ILE A 67 -6.03 -11.85 5.20
N TYR A 68 -7.23 -12.20 4.73
CA TYR A 68 -7.58 -13.60 4.51
C TYR A 68 -6.67 -14.26 3.45
N VAL A 69 -6.45 -13.61 2.30
CA VAL A 69 -5.59 -14.12 1.23
C VAL A 69 -4.16 -14.34 1.73
N PHE A 70 -3.55 -13.33 2.36
CA PHE A 70 -2.17 -13.45 2.85
C PHE A 70 -2.02 -14.46 3.97
N TYR A 71 -3.03 -14.61 4.83
CA TYR A 71 -3.03 -15.64 5.85
C TYR A 71 -3.04 -17.05 5.24
N THR A 72 -3.85 -17.29 4.19
CA THR A 72 -3.95 -18.60 3.53
C THR A 72 -2.68 -19.01 2.77
N VAL A 73 -1.88 -18.04 2.31
CA VAL A 73 -0.59 -18.28 1.62
C VAL A 73 0.61 -18.13 2.57
N GLU A 74 0.38 -18.13 3.88
CA GLU A 74 1.41 -18.07 4.94
C GLU A 74 2.28 -16.78 4.93
N LEU A 75 1.80 -15.72 4.28
CA LEU A 75 2.42 -14.39 4.28
C LEU A 75 1.95 -13.59 5.50
N TYR A 76 2.38 -14.01 6.68
CA TYR A 76 1.90 -13.45 7.95
C TYR A 76 2.29 -11.98 8.16
N ALA A 77 3.44 -11.55 7.65
CA ALA A 77 3.89 -10.17 7.76
C ALA A 77 2.98 -9.21 6.97
N GLU A 78 2.61 -9.58 5.75
CA GLU A 78 1.68 -8.86 4.89
C GLU A 78 0.26 -8.87 5.47
N SER A 79 -0.16 -9.99 6.04
CA SER A 79 -1.44 -10.09 6.76
C SER A 79 -1.48 -9.14 7.96
N LEU A 80 -0.40 -9.07 8.76
CA LEU A 80 -0.29 -8.14 9.89
C LEU A 80 -0.29 -6.67 9.45
N LEU A 81 0.41 -6.35 8.36
CA LEU A 81 0.43 -5.00 7.77
C LEU A 81 -0.98 -4.58 7.33
N ASN A 82 -1.72 -5.49 6.69
CA ASN A 82 -3.11 -5.23 6.34
C ASN A 82 -4.00 -5.09 7.58
N GLY A 83 -3.73 -5.83 8.67
CA GLY A 83 -4.37 -5.64 9.97
C GLY A 83 -4.19 -4.21 10.51
N TYR A 84 -3.00 -3.65 10.39
CA TYR A 84 -2.76 -2.23 10.69
C TYR A 84 -3.62 -1.30 9.83
N TYR A 85 -3.68 -1.50 8.51
CA TYR A 85 -4.52 -0.69 7.62
C TYR A 85 -6.01 -0.81 7.94
N LEU A 86 -6.46 -1.96 8.41
CA LEU A 86 -7.83 -2.15 8.91
C LEU A 86 -8.13 -1.23 10.10
N ILE A 87 -7.24 -1.22 11.09
CA ILE A 87 -7.36 -0.34 12.27
C ILE A 87 -7.40 1.13 11.86
N VAL A 88 -6.50 1.53 10.96
CA VAL A 88 -6.43 2.91 10.43
C VAL A 88 -7.71 3.27 9.68
N SER A 89 -8.27 2.36 8.89
CA SER A 89 -9.52 2.61 8.16
C SER A 89 -10.72 2.78 9.09
N ILE A 90 -10.80 1.97 10.15
CA ILE A 90 -11.82 2.10 11.20
C ILE A 90 -11.66 3.44 11.92
N ALA A 91 -10.45 3.80 12.34
CA ALA A 91 -10.16 5.09 12.96
C ALA A 91 -10.51 6.26 12.03
N GLY A 92 -10.24 6.12 10.72
CA GLY A 92 -10.60 7.08 9.68
C GLY A 92 -12.11 7.35 9.64
N ILE A 93 -12.95 6.31 9.68
CA ILE A 93 -14.41 6.46 9.73
C ILE A 93 -14.83 7.31 10.94
N PHE A 94 -14.34 6.98 12.13
CA PHE A 94 -14.71 7.72 13.35
C PHE A 94 -14.27 9.19 13.29
N LEU A 95 -13.05 9.45 12.82
CA LEU A 95 -12.50 10.80 12.73
C LEU A 95 -13.23 11.65 11.68
N TRP A 96 -13.59 11.05 10.53
CA TRP A 96 -14.30 11.77 9.48
C TRP A 96 -15.78 11.96 9.81
N SER A 97 -16.46 10.97 10.37
CA SER A 97 -17.86 11.09 10.80
C SER A 97 -18.05 12.14 11.91
N LYS A 98 -17.09 12.27 12.83
CA LYS A 98 -17.14 13.27 13.89
C LYS A 98 -16.96 14.70 13.34
N LYS A 99 -16.14 14.87 12.31
CA LYS A 99 -15.89 16.16 11.65
C LYS A 99 -16.99 16.60 10.68
N GLU A 100 -17.79 15.68 10.15
CA GLU A 100 -18.90 16.01 9.25
C GLU A 100 -20.07 16.71 9.98
N LYS A 101 -20.20 16.48 11.29
CA LYS A 101 -21.18 17.18 12.16
C LYS A 101 -20.76 18.63 12.50
N GLU A 102 -19.48 18.94 12.44
CA GLU A 102 -18.94 20.29 12.63
C GLU A 102 -18.51 20.83 11.25
N LYS A 103 -19.43 21.51 10.54
CA LYS A 103 -19.23 22.20 9.22
C LYS A 103 -17.97 21.76 8.45
N CYS A 104 -18.11 21.37 7.18
CA CYS A 104 -17.04 20.97 6.26
C CYS A 104 -15.74 21.75 6.52
N LEU A 105 -14.81 21.16 7.28
CA LEU A 105 -13.50 21.75 7.47
C LEU A 105 -12.74 21.65 6.15
N PRO A 106 -12.30 22.79 5.58
CA PRO A 106 -11.53 22.76 4.35
C PRO A 106 -10.24 21.95 4.55
N ILE A 107 -9.77 21.31 3.48
CA ILE A 107 -8.43 20.74 3.44
C ILE A 107 -7.46 21.90 3.68
N THR A 108 -6.65 21.81 4.73
CA THR A 108 -5.72 22.88 5.11
C THR A 108 -4.30 22.51 4.67
N HIS A 109 -3.57 23.51 4.17
CA HIS A 109 -2.15 23.33 3.88
C HIS A 109 -1.37 23.04 5.17
N THR A 110 -0.45 22.10 5.07
CA THR A 110 0.43 21.71 6.18
C THR A 110 1.37 22.85 6.54
N LYS A 111 1.39 23.28 7.81
CA LYS A 111 2.30 24.32 8.29
C LYS A 111 3.74 23.79 8.35
N GLN A 112 4.74 24.67 8.25
CA GLN A 112 6.16 24.30 8.28
C GLN A 112 6.52 23.43 9.50
N LEU A 113 5.99 23.75 10.68
CA LEU A 113 6.23 22.99 11.90
C LEU A 113 5.68 21.55 11.82
N GLU A 114 4.58 21.35 11.11
CA GLU A 114 3.97 20.03 10.90
C GLU A 114 4.78 19.20 9.90
N TRP A 115 5.36 19.84 8.88
CA TRP A 115 6.31 19.22 7.97
C TRP A 115 7.56 18.72 8.71
N ILE A 116 8.09 19.53 9.63
CA ILE A 116 9.24 19.14 10.47
C ILE A 116 8.88 17.92 11.34
N LYS A 117 7.69 17.92 11.96
CA LYS A 117 7.22 16.78 12.76
C LYS A 117 7.02 15.53 11.91
N ALA A 118 6.41 15.66 10.74
CA ALA A 118 6.20 14.57 9.81
C ALA A 118 7.54 13.98 9.32
N SER A 119 8.51 14.83 8.97
CA SER A 119 9.85 14.40 8.56
C SER A 119 10.62 13.71 9.68
N ALA A 120 10.55 14.23 10.90
CA ALA A 120 11.19 13.62 12.06
C ALA A 120 10.56 12.23 12.37
N LEU A 121 9.23 12.15 12.32
CA LEU A 121 8.52 10.89 12.49
C LEU A 121 8.84 9.88 11.38
N PHE A 122 8.94 10.36 10.12
CA PHE A 122 9.34 9.52 8.99
C PHE A 122 10.73 8.91 9.20
N ILE A 123 11.72 9.71 9.58
CA ILE A 123 13.08 9.23 9.82
C ILE A 123 13.11 8.21 10.97
N ALA A 124 12.40 8.48 12.06
CA ALA A 124 12.31 7.56 13.20
C ALA A 124 11.66 6.22 12.80
N LEU A 125 10.54 6.26 12.07
CA LEU A 125 9.86 5.06 11.57
C LEU A 125 10.72 4.30 10.56
N PHE A 126 11.37 5.00 9.63
CA PHE A 126 12.25 4.37 8.65
C PHE A 126 13.38 3.58 9.34
N ILE A 127 14.07 4.20 10.32
CA ILE A 127 15.17 3.54 11.05
C ILE A 127 14.63 2.34 11.83
N LEU A 128 13.51 2.51 12.53
CA LEU A 128 12.89 1.44 13.33
C LEU A 128 12.49 0.25 12.46
N ILE A 129 11.78 0.50 11.35
CA ILE A 129 11.30 -0.55 10.45
C ILE A 129 12.49 -1.22 9.75
N ALA A 130 13.47 -0.47 9.27
CA ALA A 130 14.68 -1.01 8.65
C ALA A 130 15.45 -1.91 9.62
N PHE A 131 15.56 -1.52 10.88
CA PHE A 131 16.20 -2.32 11.93
C PHE A 131 15.44 -3.63 12.16
N ILE A 132 14.10 -3.57 12.29
CA ILE A 132 13.23 -4.76 12.47
C ILE A 132 13.35 -5.70 11.28
N LEU A 133 13.19 -5.18 10.05
CA LEU A 133 13.25 -5.99 8.83
C LEU A 133 14.62 -6.66 8.67
N LYS A 134 15.71 -5.95 8.96
CA LYS A 134 17.06 -6.50 8.85
C LYS A 134 17.35 -7.55 9.92
N THR A 135 16.79 -7.41 11.12
CA THR A 135 17.13 -8.27 12.26
C THR A 135 16.22 -9.50 12.36
N TYR A 136 14.94 -9.35 12.07
CA TYR A 136 13.93 -10.37 12.33
C TYR A 136 13.30 -10.97 11.06
N THR A 137 13.57 -10.42 9.87
CA THR A 137 13.01 -10.93 8.62
C THR A 137 14.10 -11.29 7.61
N LYS A 138 13.75 -12.18 6.68
CA LYS A 138 14.62 -12.56 5.54
C LYS A 138 14.32 -11.73 4.29
N SER A 139 13.92 -10.46 4.46
CA SER A 139 13.66 -9.58 3.31
C SER A 139 14.92 -9.40 2.47
N ASN A 140 14.80 -9.54 1.16
CA ASN A 140 15.90 -9.30 0.20
C ASN A 140 16.23 -7.82 0.03
N VAL A 141 15.27 -6.92 0.35
CA VAL A 141 15.38 -5.46 0.15
C VAL A 141 14.84 -4.66 1.36
N PRO A 142 15.37 -4.91 2.58
CA PRO A 142 14.80 -4.38 3.82
C PRO A 142 14.72 -2.86 3.87
N TYR A 143 15.66 -2.16 3.24
CA TYR A 143 15.66 -0.69 3.21
C TYR A 143 14.59 -0.11 2.29
N ALA A 144 14.34 -0.74 1.13
CA ALA A 144 13.28 -0.33 0.21
C ALA A 144 11.89 -0.57 0.84
N ASP A 145 11.70 -1.73 1.47
CA ASP A 145 10.47 -2.08 2.17
C ASP A 145 10.20 -1.12 3.34
N ALA A 146 11.24 -0.78 4.12
CA ALA A 146 11.14 0.18 5.21
C ALA A 146 10.78 1.59 4.72
N LEU A 147 11.38 2.02 3.60
CA LEU A 147 11.10 3.33 2.99
C LEU A 147 9.63 3.44 2.57
N VAL A 148 9.15 2.45 1.80
CA VAL A 148 7.77 2.43 1.30
C VAL A 148 6.77 2.38 2.46
N THR A 149 7.02 1.55 3.47
CA THR A 149 6.16 1.41 4.63
C THR A 149 6.11 2.70 5.46
N ALA A 150 7.26 3.34 5.71
CA ALA A 150 7.31 4.60 6.44
C ALA A 150 6.59 5.73 5.69
N LEU A 151 6.75 5.83 4.36
CA LEU A 151 6.01 6.79 3.52
C LEU A 151 4.51 6.54 3.56
N ALA A 152 4.08 5.29 3.46
CA ALA A 152 2.66 4.92 3.53
C ALA A 152 2.03 5.30 4.87
N TRP A 153 2.74 5.09 5.98
CA TRP A 153 2.25 5.45 7.31
C TRP A 153 2.10 6.96 7.50
N ILE A 154 3.11 7.74 7.08
CA ILE A 154 3.06 9.20 7.16
C ILE A 154 1.97 9.77 6.24
N GLY A 155 1.87 9.28 5.00
CA GLY A 155 0.83 9.68 4.06
C GLY A 155 -0.57 9.41 4.61
N THR A 156 -0.80 8.23 5.18
CA THR A 156 -2.07 7.86 5.82
C THR A 156 -2.38 8.76 7.02
N TRP A 157 -1.38 9.05 7.86
CA TRP A 157 -1.54 9.95 9.01
C TRP A 157 -1.93 11.37 8.59
N LEU A 158 -1.26 11.94 7.56
CA LEU A 158 -1.61 13.25 7.00
C LEU A 158 -3.03 13.25 6.38
N MET A 159 -3.38 12.19 5.64
CA MET A 159 -4.72 12.04 5.05
C MET A 159 -5.82 12.02 6.11
N ILE A 160 -5.63 11.32 7.21
CA ILE A 160 -6.59 11.28 8.34
C ILE A 160 -6.76 12.69 8.94
N GLN A 161 -5.70 13.47 9.01
CA GLN A 161 -5.74 14.84 9.53
C GLN A 161 -6.29 15.87 8.52
N ARG A 162 -6.60 15.46 7.29
CA ARG A 162 -7.01 16.35 6.16
C ARG A 162 -5.98 17.44 5.87
N LYS A 163 -4.70 17.08 5.91
CA LYS A 163 -3.57 17.99 5.62
C LYS A 163 -2.92 17.57 4.31
N LEU A 164 -2.72 18.56 3.44
CA LEU A 164 -2.00 18.46 2.17
C LEU A 164 -0.88 19.48 2.15
#